data_e481965b9bace7dec2cdf59b2f819d38
#
_entry.id   e481965b9bace7dec2cdf59b2f819d38
#
_cell.length_a   1.000
_cell.length_b   1.000
_cell.length_c   1.000
_cell.angle_alpha   90.00
_cell.angle_beta   90.00
_cell.angle_gamma   90.00
#
_symmetry.space_group_name_H-M   'P 1'
#
loop_
_entity.id
_entity.type
_entity.pdbx_description
1 polymer ?
#
loop_
_entity_poly.entity_id
_entity_poly.type
_entity_poly.pdbx_seq_one_letter_code
_entity_poly.pdbx_strand_id
1 'polypeptide(L)'
;MNRSYSLKRHKEFRYTYARGRSQSASLFTLVYARSRNESVRVGFSVSKRVGNAVQRNRVKRRMRAALTPMIGEISGGWNVIFIARPEVLDAPFAEIGKQMESLLRRAGLWRDEA
;
A
#
# COMPACT_ATOMS: atom_id res chain seq x y z
N MET A 1 1.49 -3.60 12.14
CA MET A 1 2.16 -2.38 11.64
C MET A 1 1.95 -1.26 12.65
N ASN A 2 3.01 -0.55 13.00
CA ASN A 2 2.95 0.54 13.95
C ASN A 2 2.11 1.71 13.40
N ARG A 3 1.33 2.35 14.27
CA ARG A 3 0.49 3.50 13.89
C ARG A 3 1.28 4.66 13.27
N SER A 4 2.55 4.82 13.66
CA SER A 4 3.39 5.88 13.10
C SER A 4 3.62 5.76 11.60
N TYR A 5 3.41 4.57 11.02
CA TYR A 5 3.53 4.35 9.58
C TYR A 5 2.21 4.50 8.82
N SER A 6 1.10 4.76 9.52
CA SER A 6 -0.22 4.84 8.86
C SER A 6 -0.52 6.24 8.37
N LEU A 7 -1.00 6.34 7.13
CA LEU A 7 -1.65 7.56 6.64
C LEU A 7 -2.99 7.67 7.35
N LYS A 8 -3.23 8.77 8.04
CA LYS A 8 -4.41 8.93 8.91
C LYS A 8 -5.39 9.97 8.43
N ARG A 9 -4.90 11.03 7.80
CA ARG A 9 -5.73 12.17 7.45
C ARG A 9 -6.21 12.09 6.01
N HIS A 10 -7.47 12.42 5.80
CA HIS A 10 -8.07 12.52 4.47
C HIS A 10 -7.25 13.45 3.56
N LYS A 11 -6.73 14.54 4.12
CA LYS A 11 -5.86 15.48 3.41
C LYS A 11 -4.61 14.80 2.86
N GLU A 12 -3.99 13.90 3.64
CA GLU A 12 -2.79 13.17 3.21
C GLU A 12 -3.10 12.22 2.05
N PHE A 13 -4.24 11.54 2.09
CA PHE A 13 -4.69 10.70 0.98
C PHE A 13 -4.92 11.52 -0.28
N ARG A 14 -5.63 12.65 -0.16
CA ARG A 14 -5.88 13.52 -1.32
C ARG A 14 -4.59 14.04 -1.92
N TYR A 15 -3.65 14.47 -1.09
CA TYR A 15 -2.35 14.94 -1.56
C TYR A 15 -1.63 13.86 -2.35
N THR A 16 -1.60 12.63 -1.80
CA THR A 16 -0.91 11.51 -2.43
C THR A 16 -1.54 11.16 -3.78
N TYR A 17 -2.87 11.12 -3.85
CA TYR A 17 -3.56 10.87 -5.11
C TYR A 17 -3.31 11.98 -6.14
N ALA A 18 -3.30 13.23 -5.71
CA ALA A 18 -3.13 14.37 -6.63
C ALA A 18 -1.71 14.50 -7.16
N ARG A 19 -0.71 14.18 -6.34
CA ARG A 19 0.71 14.38 -6.68
C ARG A 19 1.44 13.10 -7.01
N GLY A 20 0.81 11.96 -6.76
CA GLY A 20 1.48 10.66 -6.84
C GLY A 20 1.65 10.14 -8.25
N ARG A 21 2.64 9.26 -8.38
CA ARG A 21 2.78 8.38 -9.52
C ARG A 21 2.14 7.05 -9.16
N SER A 22 1.95 6.18 -10.13
CA SER A 22 1.33 4.88 -9.86
C SER A 22 2.03 3.74 -10.59
N GLN A 23 1.95 2.55 -10.00
CA GLN A 23 2.34 1.29 -10.59
C GLN A 23 1.19 0.31 -10.36
N SER A 24 0.88 -0.51 -11.32
CA SER A 24 -0.25 -1.45 -11.21
C SER A 24 0.19 -2.89 -11.39
N ALA A 25 -0.48 -3.77 -10.66
CA ALA A 25 -0.37 -5.22 -10.80
C ALA A 25 -1.79 -5.81 -10.77
N SER A 26 -1.94 -7.14 -10.80
CA SER A 26 -3.27 -7.75 -10.86
C SER A 26 -4.08 -7.55 -9.58
N LEU A 27 -3.45 -7.50 -8.42
CA LEU A 27 -4.13 -7.38 -7.13
C LEU A 27 -4.21 -5.96 -6.60
N PHE A 28 -3.26 -5.10 -6.95
CA PHE A 28 -3.15 -3.76 -6.39
C PHE A 28 -2.70 -2.73 -7.41
N THR A 29 -3.09 -1.49 -7.15
CA THR A 29 -2.42 -0.32 -7.72
C THR A 29 -1.71 0.38 -6.57
N LEU A 30 -0.43 0.69 -6.74
CA LEU A 30 0.35 1.46 -5.78
C LEU A 30 0.41 2.91 -6.25
N VAL A 31 -0.03 3.83 -5.39
CA VAL A 31 0.12 5.28 -5.63
C VAL A 31 1.13 5.79 -4.61
N TYR A 32 2.10 6.57 -5.06
CA TYR A 32 3.18 7.03 -4.18
C TYR A 32 3.57 8.46 -4.51
N ALA A 33 3.85 9.24 -3.46
CA ALA A 33 4.24 10.63 -3.58
C ALA A 33 5.27 10.98 -2.52
N ARG A 34 6.15 11.92 -2.84
CA ARG A 34 7.13 12.45 -1.88
C ARG A 34 6.41 13.09 -0.70
N SER A 35 6.96 12.92 0.49
CA SER A 35 6.45 13.54 1.70
C SER A 35 7.59 14.14 2.52
N ARG A 36 7.22 14.96 3.49
CA ARG A 36 8.18 15.58 4.41
C ARG A 36 8.51 14.70 5.61
N ASN A 37 7.80 13.58 5.77
CA ASN A 37 8.03 12.65 6.87
C ASN A 37 9.32 11.86 6.63
N GLU A 38 10.10 11.65 7.67
CA GLU A 38 11.32 10.85 7.57
C GLU A 38 11.03 9.39 7.30
N SER A 39 9.96 8.86 7.89
CA SER A 39 9.54 7.48 7.65
C SER A 39 8.49 7.42 6.56
N VAL A 40 8.31 6.21 6.00
CA VAL A 40 7.24 5.96 5.06
C VAL A 40 5.88 6.03 5.79
N ARG A 41 4.88 6.53 5.08
CA ARG A 41 3.47 6.51 5.54
C ARG A 41 2.67 5.69 4.57
N VAL A 42 1.90 4.74 5.10
CA VAL A 42 1.18 3.76 4.28
C VAL A 42 -0.31 3.87 4.49
N GLY A 43 -1.06 3.91 3.40
CA GLY A 43 -2.51 3.83 3.41
C GLY A 43 -2.99 2.63 2.60
N PHE A 44 -4.13 2.09 3.00
CA PHE A 44 -4.79 1.01 2.28
C PHE A 44 -6.17 1.47 1.84
N SER A 45 -6.49 1.29 0.58
CA SER A 45 -7.78 1.66 0.02
C SER A 45 -8.47 0.41 -0.49
N VAL A 46 -9.63 0.10 0.09
CA VAL A 46 -10.44 -1.06 -0.31
C VAL A 46 -11.86 -0.57 -0.53
N SER A 47 -12.25 -0.42 -1.79
CA SER A 47 -13.57 0.11 -2.15
C SER A 47 -14.65 -0.97 -2.11
N LYS A 48 -15.90 -0.53 -2.24
CA LYS A 48 -17.07 -1.42 -2.29
C LYS A 48 -17.02 -2.39 -3.46
N ARG A 49 -16.23 -2.11 -4.49
CA ARG A 49 -16.04 -3.01 -5.63
C ARG A 49 -15.38 -4.32 -5.24
N VAL A 50 -14.60 -4.32 -4.16
CA VAL A 50 -13.92 -5.52 -3.67
C VAL A 50 -14.90 -6.47 -2.99
N GLY A 51 -15.88 -5.94 -2.26
CA GLY A 51 -16.85 -6.76 -1.58
C GLY A 51 -17.60 -5.99 -0.50
N ASN A 52 -18.33 -6.74 0.34
CA ASN A 52 -19.08 -6.16 1.46
C ASN A 52 -18.14 -5.71 2.58
N ALA A 53 -18.70 -5.11 3.64
CA ALA A 53 -17.90 -4.55 4.73
C ALA A 53 -17.01 -5.60 5.42
N VAL A 54 -17.53 -6.80 5.64
CA VAL A 54 -16.76 -7.88 6.28
C VAL A 54 -15.60 -8.29 5.41
N GLN A 55 -15.85 -8.46 4.10
CA GLN A 55 -14.80 -8.81 3.13
C GLN A 55 -13.74 -7.73 3.02
N ARG A 56 -14.14 -6.46 2.98
CA ARG A 56 -13.19 -5.34 2.91
C ARG A 56 -12.30 -5.26 4.15
N ASN A 57 -12.88 -5.48 5.33
CA ASN A 57 -12.10 -5.47 6.57
C ASN A 57 -11.09 -6.62 6.59
N ARG A 58 -11.50 -7.79 6.12
CA ARG A 58 -10.59 -8.94 5.99
C ARG A 58 -9.44 -8.63 5.05
N VAL A 59 -9.73 -8.04 3.90
CA VAL A 59 -8.69 -7.64 2.93
C VAL A 59 -7.71 -6.66 3.55
N LYS A 60 -8.21 -5.63 4.25
CA LYS A 60 -7.33 -4.66 4.93
C LYS A 60 -6.41 -5.33 5.95
N ARG A 61 -6.92 -6.27 6.74
CA ARG A 61 -6.10 -7.00 7.71
C ARG A 61 -5.01 -7.81 7.02
N ARG A 62 -5.35 -8.47 5.92
CA ARG A 62 -4.40 -9.26 5.15
C ARG A 62 -3.33 -8.38 4.51
N MET A 63 -3.73 -7.24 3.95
CA MET A 63 -2.79 -6.28 3.37
C MET A 63 -1.81 -5.77 4.43
N ARG A 64 -2.33 -5.41 5.61
CA ARG A 64 -1.49 -4.93 6.71
C ARG A 64 -0.52 -6.01 7.18
N ALA A 65 -1.01 -7.24 7.33
CA ALA A 65 -0.18 -8.37 7.74
C ALA A 65 0.93 -8.67 6.73
N ALA A 66 0.61 -8.58 5.44
CA ALA A 66 1.59 -8.84 4.38
C ALA A 66 2.65 -7.74 4.30
N LEU A 67 2.27 -6.49 4.56
CA LEU A 67 3.21 -5.37 4.44
C LEU A 67 4.10 -5.20 5.67
N THR A 68 3.62 -5.56 6.86
CA THR A 68 4.36 -5.35 8.11
C THR A 68 5.82 -5.84 8.06
N PRO A 69 6.13 -7.04 7.56
CA PRO A 69 7.51 -7.49 7.48
C PRO A 69 8.39 -6.67 6.54
N MET A 70 7.78 -5.95 5.60
CA MET A 70 8.50 -5.18 4.58
C MET A 70 8.70 -3.72 4.96
N ILE A 71 8.08 -3.25 6.04
CA ILE A 71 8.02 -1.82 6.31
C ILE A 71 9.42 -1.20 6.45
N GLY A 72 10.36 -1.92 7.02
CA GLY A 72 11.74 -1.47 7.17
C GLY A 72 12.54 -1.41 5.88
N GLU A 73 12.05 -2.07 4.83
CA GLU A 73 12.69 -2.09 3.51
C GLU A 73 12.19 -0.97 2.60
N ILE A 74 11.18 -0.23 3.02
CA ILE A 74 10.61 0.85 2.21
C ILE A 74 11.31 2.14 2.55
N SER A 75 11.75 2.86 1.50
CA SER A 75 12.44 4.14 1.66
C SER A 75 11.57 5.15 2.39
N GLY A 76 12.16 5.90 3.33
CA GLY A 76 11.49 6.99 4.00
C GLY A 76 11.30 8.19 3.09
N GLY A 77 10.47 9.14 3.53
CA GLY A 77 10.18 10.34 2.75
C GLY A 77 9.12 10.13 1.69
N TRP A 78 8.29 9.10 1.82
CA TRP A 78 7.24 8.77 0.86
C TRP A 78 5.93 8.48 1.55
N ASN A 79 4.84 8.90 0.90
CA ASN A 79 3.49 8.42 1.18
C ASN A 79 3.16 7.38 0.13
N VAL A 80 2.68 6.22 0.56
CA VAL A 80 2.28 5.15 -0.36
C VAL A 80 0.86 4.69 -0.03
N ILE A 81 0.06 4.44 -1.06
CA ILE A 81 -1.30 3.92 -0.90
C ILE A 81 -1.41 2.68 -1.78
N PHE A 82 -1.77 1.56 -1.16
CA PHE A 82 -2.11 0.35 -1.90
C PHE A 82 -3.62 0.30 -2.09
N ILE A 83 -4.05 0.36 -3.34
CA ILE A 83 -5.46 0.28 -3.72
C ILE A 83 -5.75 -1.16 -4.11
N ALA A 84 -6.63 -1.83 -3.36
CA ALA A 84 -6.98 -3.21 -3.64
C ALA A 84 -7.90 -3.32 -4.85
N ARG A 85 -7.63 -4.31 -5.70
CA ARG A 85 -8.48 -4.66 -6.83
C ARG A 85 -9.37 -5.84 -6.43
N PRO A 86 -10.54 -6.05 -7.08
CA PRO A 86 -11.44 -7.13 -6.72
C PRO A 86 -10.80 -8.52 -6.67
N GLU A 87 -9.79 -8.75 -7.49
CA GLU A 87 -9.08 -10.04 -7.56
C GLU A 87 -8.40 -10.43 -6.25
N VAL A 88 -8.19 -9.45 -5.34
CA VAL A 88 -7.54 -9.70 -4.06
C VAL A 88 -8.35 -10.63 -3.15
N LEU A 89 -9.68 -10.69 -3.32
CA LEU A 89 -10.55 -11.49 -2.46
C LEU A 89 -10.14 -12.96 -2.41
N ASP A 90 -9.80 -13.51 -3.57
CA ASP A 90 -9.48 -14.93 -3.70
C ASP A 90 -7.97 -15.20 -3.78
N ALA A 91 -7.16 -14.17 -3.59
CA ALA A 91 -5.72 -14.32 -3.73
C ALA A 91 -5.10 -15.03 -2.51
N PRO A 92 -4.14 -15.94 -2.74
CA PRO A 92 -3.36 -16.51 -1.63
C PRO A 92 -2.57 -15.41 -0.89
N PHE A 93 -2.40 -15.58 0.41
CA PHE A 93 -1.68 -14.59 1.22
C PHE A 93 -0.26 -14.33 0.70
N ALA A 94 0.44 -15.39 0.29
CA ALA A 94 1.80 -15.26 -0.26
C ALA A 94 1.83 -14.37 -1.50
N GLU A 95 0.80 -14.43 -2.34
CA GLU A 95 0.71 -13.61 -3.54
C GLU A 95 0.48 -12.14 -3.22
N ILE A 96 -0.25 -11.85 -2.14
CA ILE A 96 -0.47 -10.48 -1.68
C ILE A 96 0.87 -9.82 -1.37
N GLY A 97 1.69 -10.45 -0.54
CA GLY A 97 3.01 -9.93 -0.18
C GLY A 97 3.94 -9.81 -1.38
N LYS A 98 3.95 -10.82 -2.24
CA LYS A 98 4.78 -10.84 -3.43
C LYS A 98 4.48 -9.66 -4.37
N GLN A 99 3.20 -9.37 -4.59
CA GLN A 99 2.81 -8.25 -5.45
C GLN A 99 3.11 -6.90 -4.82
N MET A 100 2.93 -6.77 -3.50
CA MET A 100 3.31 -5.54 -2.81
C MET A 100 4.80 -5.25 -2.95
N GLU A 101 5.64 -6.24 -2.73
CA GLU A 101 7.08 -6.08 -2.89
C GLU A 101 7.44 -5.72 -4.34
N SER A 102 6.86 -6.42 -5.30
CA SER A 102 7.10 -6.15 -6.72
C SER A 102 6.76 -4.71 -7.10
N LEU A 103 5.62 -4.22 -6.62
CA LEU A 103 5.21 -2.84 -6.89
C LEU A 103 6.17 -1.83 -6.27
N LEU A 104 6.60 -2.07 -5.03
CA LEU A 104 7.55 -1.19 -4.36
C LEU A 104 8.90 -1.17 -5.07
N ARG A 105 9.38 -2.31 -5.55
CA ARG A 105 10.62 -2.39 -6.32
C ARG A 105 10.50 -1.66 -7.65
N ARG A 106 9.40 -1.85 -8.37
CA ARG A 106 9.18 -1.16 -9.65
C ARG A 106 9.06 0.36 -9.48
N ALA A 107 8.55 0.81 -8.33
CA ALA A 107 8.45 2.23 -8.02
C ALA A 107 9.78 2.84 -7.56
N GLY A 108 10.81 2.01 -7.33
CA GLY A 108 12.09 2.48 -6.82
C GLY A 108 12.08 2.82 -5.33
N LEU A 109 11.12 2.26 -4.58
CA LEU A 109 10.96 2.56 -3.15
C LEU A 109 11.56 1.49 -2.24
N TRP A 110 12.03 0.39 -2.79
CA TRP A 110 12.70 -0.65 -2.00
C TRP A 110 14.15 -0.25 -1.76
N ARG A 111 14.58 -0.28 -0.50
CA ARG A 111 15.90 0.26 -0.12
C ARG A 111 17.07 -0.41 -0.84
N ASP A 112 16.95 -1.70 -1.11
CA ASP A 112 18.03 -2.45 -1.78
C ASP A 112 18.18 -2.08 -3.25
N GLU A 113 17.26 -1.29 -3.80
CA GLU A 113 17.26 -0.88 -5.20
C GLU A 113 17.92 0.48 -5.41
N ALA A 114 18.71 0.93 -4.47
CA ALA A 114 19.36 2.23 -4.54
C ALA A 114 20.31 2.37 -5.74
#